data_88738eaa0bc41194c47148a18df48537
#
_entry.id   88738eaa0bc41194c47148a18df48537
#
_cell.length_a   1.000
_cell.length_b   1.000
_cell.length_c   1.000
_cell.angle_alpha   90.00
_cell.angle_beta   90.00
_cell.angle_gamma   90.00
#
_symmetry.space_group_name_H-M   'P 1'
#
loop_
_entity.id
_entity.type
_entity.pdbx_description
1 polymer ?
#
loop_
_entity_poly.entity_id
_entity_poly.type
_entity_poly.pdbx_seq_one_letter_code
_entity_poly.pdbx_strand_id
1 'polypeptide(L)'
;MESIKLRQKHAAAVVPLAVMMMVTLALQAFGATNIATFRWFEYVPATARGVAKSNVCMVDSFASAEIGPQWTHINDPEPENYVITPDGLTLTPTYVNLTSLRYSPTAVFLDSIAQPFLAATSLRYTPVTEHDFAGMALYTDAADTIIFGKTIVNGHPAVVVRRRANGRTETAFQPLQQFEWCRPVWLRVKAYSDEVSFFYSTNNGSTWTPVANNIPLPPDTILGLYTTTNTR
;
A
#
# COMPACT_ATOMS: atom_id res chain seq x y z
N MET A 1 -73.13 32.35 -20.64
CA MET A 1 -71.71 32.62 -20.76
C MET A 1 -71.10 32.31 -19.41
N GLU A 2 -70.64 31.05 -19.21
CA GLU A 2 -70.03 30.56 -17.98
C GLU A 2 -68.51 30.66 -18.07
N SER A 3 -67.94 31.33 -17.08
CA SER A 3 -66.47 31.48 -16.95
C SER A 3 -65.87 30.30 -16.29
N ILE A 4 -65.01 29.54 -17.02
CA ILE A 4 -64.25 28.44 -16.50
C ILE A 4 -63.02 29.00 -15.74
N LYS A 5 -62.97 28.82 -14.39
CA LYS A 5 -61.82 29.11 -13.55
C LYS A 5 -60.85 27.93 -13.61
N LEU A 6 -59.74 28.13 -14.27
CA LEU A 6 -58.58 27.17 -14.17
C LEU A 6 -57.95 27.27 -12.76
N ARG A 7 -57.99 26.18 -12.00
CA ARG A 7 -57.19 26.00 -10.79
C ARG A 7 -55.82 25.48 -11.20
N GLN A 8 -54.79 26.32 -11.06
CA GLN A 8 -53.38 25.86 -11.07
C GLN A 8 -53.12 25.04 -9.81
N LYS A 9 -52.88 23.75 -9.97
CA LYS A 9 -52.31 22.89 -8.93
C LYS A 9 -50.80 23.07 -8.93
N HIS A 10 -50.27 23.65 -7.86
CA HIS A 10 -48.84 23.60 -7.58
C HIS A 10 -48.46 22.17 -7.22
N ALA A 11 -47.79 21.49 -8.13
CA ALA A 11 -47.11 20.24 -7.83
C ALA A 11 -45.79 20.57 -7.10
N ALA A 12 -45.76 20.42 -5.79
CA ALA A 12 -44.55 20.45 -5.04
C ALA A 12 -43.71 19.21 -5.48
N ALA A 13 -42.56 19.47 -6.09
CA ALA A 13 -41.62 18.41 -6.42
C ALA A 13 -41.06 17.82 -5.12
N VAL A 14 -41.57 16.66 -4.74
CA VAL A 14 -40.99 15.85 -3.68
C VAL A 14 -39.74 15.21 -4.25
N VAL A 15 -38.58 15.81 -3.96
CA VAL A 15 -37.29 15.13 -4.23
C VAL A 15 -37.25 13.90 -3.34
N PRO A 16 -37.12 12.67 -3.87
CA PRO A 16 -37.16 11.49 -3.05
C PRO A 16 -36.01 11.49 -2.06
N LEU A 17 -36.29 11.27 -0.78
CA LEU A 17 -35.37 11.18 0.33
C LEU A 17 -34.23 10.18 0.04
N ALA A 18 -34.47 9.18 -0.81
CA ALA A 18 -33.52 8.19 -1.28
C ALA A 18 -32.34 8.79 -2.05
N VAL A 19 -32.52 9.85 -2.85
CA VAL A 19 -31.45 10.50 -3.61
C VAL A 19 -30.52 11.25 -2.67
N MET A 20 -31.07 11.88 -1.64
CA MET A 20 -30.30 12.61 -0.62
C MET A 20 -29.50 11.65 0.26
N MET A 21 -30.02 10.44 0.56
CA MET A 21 -29.35 9.42 1.33
C MET A 21 -28.21 8.74 0.54
N MET A 22 -28.35 8.55 -0.79
CA MET A 22 -27.27 8.04 -1.64
C MET A 22 -26.11 9.03 -1.80
N VAL A 23 -26.39 10.34 -1.87
CA VAL A 23 -25.34 11.36 -1.92
C VAL A 23 -24.60 11.45 -0.60
N THR A 24 -25.28 11.29 0.54
CA THR A 24 -24.64 11.30 1.87
C THR A 24 -23.79 10.05 2.11
N LEU A 25 -24.24 8.87 1.66
CA LEU A 25 -23.46 7.63 1.70
C LEU A 25 -22.24 7.66 0.76
N ALA A 26 -22.35 8.29 -0.42
CA ALA A 26 -21.24 8.48 -1.33
C ALA A 26 -20.19 9.44 -0.74
N LEU A 27 -20.59 10.52 -0.05
CA LEU A 27 -19.65 11.42 0.61
C LEU A 27 -18.96 10.79 1.84
N GLN A 28 -19.64 9.90 2.57
CA GLN A 28 -19.01 9.15 3.66
C GLN A 28 -18.01 8.09 3.16
N ALA A 29 -18.20 7.53 1.96
CA ALA A 29 -17.24 6.62 1.34
C ALA A 29 -15.96 7.33 0.85
N PHE A 30 -15.97 8.63 0.64
CA PHE A 30 -14.80 9.41 0.23
C PHE A 30 -13.92 9.89 1.41
N GLY A 31 -14.39 9.79 2.66
CA GLY A 31 -13.68 10.26 3.85
C GLY A 31 -12.70 9.26 4.48
N ALA A 32 -12.63 8.00 4.01
CA ALA A 32 -11.83 6.94 4.65
C ALA A 32 -10.78 6.31 3.73
N THR A 33 -10.25 7.05 2.75
CA THR A 33 -9.57 6.45 1.60
C THR A 33 -8.05 6.31 1.72
N ASN A 34 -7.43 6.84 2.76
CA ASN A 34 -5.96 6.80 2.89
C ASN A 34 -5.43 5.64 3.75
N ILE A 35 -6.28 4.68 4.11
CA ILE A 35 -5.89 3.54 4.92
C ILE A 35 -5.34 2.42 4.03
N ALA A 36 -4.15 1.93 4.34
CA ALA A 36 -3.54 0.80 3.66
C ALA A 36 -3.83 -0.50 4.41
N THR A 37 -4.42 -1.50 3.74
CA THR A 37 -4.67 -2.82 4.31
C THR A 37 -3.85 -3.88 3.60
N PHE A 38 -3.04 -4.60 4.36
CA PHE A 38 -2.24 -5.73 3.92
C PHE A 38 -2.92 -7.01 4.42
N ARG A 39 -3.45 -7.81 3.50
CA ARG A 39 -4.25 -9.00 3.85
C ARG A 39 -3.41 -10.16 4.34
N TRP A 40 -2.19 -10.26 3.88
CA TRP A 40 -1.19 -11.27 4.24
C TRP A 40 0.19 -10.80 3.81
N PHE A 41 1.20 -11.42 4.39
CA PHE A 41 2.59 -11.24 4.00
C PHE A 41 3.27 -12.61 3.96
N GLU A 42 4.05 -12.86 2.92
CA GLU A 42 4.83 -14.07 2.76
C GLU A 42 6.30 -13.69 2.56
N TYR A 43 7.17 -14.39 3.28
CA TYR A 43 8.61 -14.28 3.13
C TYR A 43 9.20 -15.68 3.05
N VAL A 44 9.98 -15.94 2.00
CA VAL A 44 10.61 -17.22 1.71
C VAL A 44 12.10 -16.98 1.47
N PRO A 45 12.99 -17.40 2.38
CA PRO A 45 14.42 -17.47 2.08
C PRO A 45 14.66 -18.38 0.88
N ALA A 46 15.41 -17.90 -0.10
CA ALA A 46 15.73 -18.66 -1.31
C ALA A 46 17.19 -19.12 -1.28
N THR A 47 17.53 -20.14 -2.06
CA THR A 47 18.94 -20.48 -2.33
C THR A 47 19.42 -19.67 -3.53
N ALA A 48 20.74 -19.55 -3.70
CA ALA A 48 21.37 -18.93 -4.88
C ALA A 48 20.92 -19.54 -6.23
N ARG A 49 20.26 -20.71 -6.21
CA ARG A 49 19.68 -21.37 -7.39
C ARG A 49 18.16 -21.19 -7.52
N GLY A 50 17.55 -20.30 -6.70
CA GLY A 50 16.11 -20.03 -6.77
C GLY A 50 15.22 -21.11 -6.16
N VAL A 51 15.76 -22.14 -5.53
CA VAL A 51 14.99 -23.17 -4.82
C VAL A 51 14.93 -22.79 -3.35
N ALA A 52 13.72 -22.68 -2.80
CA ALA A 52 13.54 -22.43 -1.38
C ALA A 52 14.25 -23.50 -0.53
N LYS A 53 15.15 -23.09 0.35
CA LYS A 53 15.60 -23.93 1.46
C LYS A 53 14.52 -23.90 2.51
N SER A 54 13.69 -24.89 2.50
CA SER A 54 12.33 -24.92 2.89
C SER A 54 12.04 -25.03 4.36
N ASN A 55 12.63 -24.54 5.30
CA ASN A 55 12.10 -24.72 6.67
C ASN A 55 11.78 -23.44 7.44
N VAL A 56 11.90 -22.27 6.82
CA VAL A 56 11.53 -20.98 7.45
C VAL A 56 10.76 -20.13 6.44
N CYS A 57 9.67 -20.66 5.90
CA CYS A 57 8.68 -19.81 5.26
C CYS A 57 7.88 -19.11 6.36
N MET A 58 7.90 -17.79 6.37
CA MET A 58 6.99 -17.02 7.19
C MET A 58 5.78 -16.64 6.34
N VAL A 59 4.60 -17.03 6.79
CA VAL A 59 3.33 -16.53 6.26
C VAL A 59 2.61 -15.90 7.43
N ASP A 60 2.35 -14.60 7.34
CA ASP A 60 1.54 -13.88 8.30
C ASP A 60 0.22 -13.48 7.63
N SER A 61 -0.86 -14.07 8.09
CA SER A 61 -2.22 -13.74 7.65
C SER A 61 -2.82 -12.58 8.44
N PHE A 62 -2.08 -12.05 9.42
CA PHE A 62 -2.55 -11.03 10.35
C PHE A 62 -3.89 -11.41 11.02
N ALA A 63 -4.04 -12.69 11.37
CA ALA A 63 -5.27 -13.21 11.98
C ALA A 63 -5.28 -13.12 13.51
N SER A 64 -4.12 -12.85 14.14
CA SER A 64 -4.01 -12.62 15.58
C SER A 64 -4.46 -11.20 15.94
N ALA A 65 -4.83 -10.98 17.22
CA ALA A 65 -5.20 -9.64 17.69
C ALA A 65 -4.02 -8.68 17.78
N GLU A 66 -2.80 -9.21 17.80
CA GLU A 66 -1.55 -8.45 17.93
C GLU A 66 -0.60 -8.81 16.80
N ILE A 67 0.25 -7.86 16.45
CA ILE A 67 1.32 -8.10 15.48
C ILE A 67 2.31 -9.12 16.06
N GLY A 68 2.74 -10.07 15.23
CA GLY A 68 3.63 -11.14 15.70
C GLY A 68 5.03 -10.63 16.10
N PRO A 69 5.78 -11.38 16.94
CA PRO A 69 7.08 -10.97 17.45
C PRO A 69 8.17 -10.88 16.38
N GLN A 70 7.92 -11.39 15.17
CA GLN A 70 8.81 -11.26 14.02
C GLN A 70 8.82 -9.86 13.39
N TRP A 71 7.87 -9.02 13.79
CA TRP A 71 7.77 -7.66 13.30
C TRP A 71 8.34 -6.67 14.32
N THR A 72 9.09 -5.73 13.81
CA THR A 72 9.64 -4.62 14.59
C THR A 72 9.23 -3.28 13.99
N HIS A 73 9.43 -2.21 14.73
CA HIS A 73 9.14 -0.86 14.29
C HIS A 73 10.43 -0.04 14.23
N ILE A 74 10.46 0.93 13.31
CA ILE A 74 11.49 1.97 13.34
C ILE A 74 10.93 3.13 14.15
N ASN A 75 11.70 3.54 15.20
CA ASN A 75 11.39 4.68 16.05
C ASN A 75 10.05 4.58 16.81
N ASP A 76 9.61 3.40 17.19
CA ASP A 76 8.47 3.16 18.07
C ASP A 76 7.21 3.96 17.64
N PRO A 77 6.48 3.53 16.58
CA PRO A 77 5.32 4.24 16.05
C PRO A 77 4.23 4.34 17.11
N GLU A 78 3.45 5.41 17.05
CA GLU A 78 2.24 5.54 17.86
C GLU A 78 1.33 4.32 17.62
N PRO A 79 0.89 3.63 18.68
CA PRO A 79 0.09 2.39 18.57
C PRO A 79 -1.19 2.55 17.75
N GLU A 80 -1.70 3.76 17.62
CA GLU A 80 -2.89 4.11 16.86
C GLU A 80 -2.69 4.10 15.34
N ASN A 81 -1.44 4.06 14.86
CA ASN A 81 -1.13 4.09 13.44
C ASN A 81 -1.21 2.71 12.77
N TYR A 82 -1.39 1.66 13.53
CA TYR A 82 -1.64 0.33 12.98
C TYR A 82 -2.70 -0.42 13.80
N VAL A 83 -3.47 -1.25 13.13
CA VAL A 83 -4.46 -2.13 13.74
C VAL A 83 -4.61 -3.40 12.94
N ILE A 84 -4.80 -4.53 13.60
CA ILE A 84 -5.18 -5.77 12.96
C ILE A 84 -6.70 -5.85 12.92
N THR A 85 -7.23 -6.05 11.73
CA THR A 85 -8.65 -6.21 11.45
C THR A 85 -8.91 -7.59 10.83
N PRO A 86 -10.16 -8.04 10.71
CA PRO A 86 -10.48 -9.27 9.97
C PRO A 86 -10.00 -9.27 8.50
N ASP A 87 -9.76 -8.08 7.93
CA ASP A 87 -9.26 -7.91 6.56
C ASP A 87 -7.73 -7.94 6.46
N GLY A 88 -7.00 -7.93 7.59
CA GLY A 88 -5.54 -7.94 7.65
C GLY A 88 -4.94 -6.84 8.52
N LEU A 89 -3.65 -6.59 8.36
CA LEU A 89 -2.94 -5.48 8.97
C LEU A 89 -3.30 -4.18 8.26
N THR A 90 -3.83 -3.23 9.01
CA THR A 90 -4.21 -1.90 8.53
C THR A 90 -3.24 -0.88 9.07
N LEU A 91 -2.61 -0.12 8.18
CA LEU A 91 -1.71 0.98 8.49
C LEU A 91 -2.38 2.31 8.14
N THR A 92 -2.43 3.23 9.12
CA THR A 92 -2.88 4.61 8.93
C THR A 92 -1.68 5.44 8.49
N PRO A 93 -1.69 6.06 7.30
CA PRO A 93 -0.55 6.83 6.82
C PRO A 93 -0.34 8.07 7.69
N THR A 94 0.93 8.36 7.95
CA THR A 94 1.35 9.61 8.60
C THR A 94 2.10 10.50 7.61
N TYR A 95 2.21 11.78 7.91
CA TYR A 95 2.99 12.75 7.13
C TYR A 95 4.51 12.45 7.13
N VAL A 96 4.93 11.44 7.84
CA VAL A 96 6.33 11.08 8.04
C VAL A 96 6.75 10.03 7.03
N ASN A 97 7.84 10.26 6.33
CA ASN A 97 8.45 9.28 5.43
C ASN A 97 9.66 8.59 6.09
N LEU A 98 10.09 7.46 5.51
CA LEU A 98 11.22 6.66 6.00
C LEU A 98 12.57 7.42 6.05
N THR A 99 12.67 8.57 5.37
CA THR A 99 13.87 9.39 5.37
C THR A 99 13.88 10.44 6.49
N SER A 100 12.83 10.48 7.32
CA SER A 100 12.76 11.37 8.47
C SER A 100 13.52 10.76 9.66
N LEU A 101 14.48 11.49 10.18
CA LEU A 101 15.23 11.09 11.39
C LEU A 101 14.53 11.52 12.69
N ARG A 102 13.46 12.31 12.62
CA ARG A 102 12.86 12.96 13.80
C ARG A 102 11.51 12.37 14.21
N TYR A 103 10.86 11.65 13.31
CA TYR A 103 9.50 11.17 13.52
C TYR A 103 9.37 9.72 13.08
N SER A 104 8.49 8.99 13.73
CA SER A 104 8.22 7.60 13.42
C SER A 104 7.36 7.47 12.15
N PRO A 105 7.84 6.83 11.09
CA PRO A 105 7.01 6.50 9.95
C PRO A 105 6.02 5.39 10.34
N THR A 106 4.87 5.34 9.67
CA THR A 106 3.98 4.18 9.80
C THR A 106 4.53 3.02 9.00
N ALA A 107 5.32 2.17 9.66
CA ALA A 107 5.98 1.03 9.06
C ALA A 107 6.19 -0.09 10.08
N VAL A 108 6.10 -1.33 9.61
CA VAL A 108 6.47 -2.53 10.36
C VAL A 108 7.48 -3.31 9.54
N PHE A 109 8.56 -3.76 10.16
CA PHE A 109 9.67 -4.44 9.49
C PHE A 109 9.92 -5.81 10.10
N LEU A 110 10.42 -6.74 9.28
CA LEU A 110 10.97 -7.99 9.79
C LEU A 110 12.27 -7.69 10.54
N ASP A 111 12.47 -8.32 11.69
CA ASP A 111 13.68 -8.17 12.52
C ASP A 111 14.95 -8.52 11.76
N SER A 112 14.85 -9.50 10.88
CA SER A 112 15.98 -9.92 10.04
C SER A 112 15.48 -10.55 8.73
N ILE A 113 16.24 -10.38 7.67
CA ILE A 113 16.04 -11.08 6.41
C ILE A 113 17.32 -11.77 5.96
N ALA A 114 17.18 -13.00 5.45
CA ALA A 114 18.28 -13.71 4.83
C ALA A 114 18.22 -13.51 3.31
N GLN A 115 19.34 -13.21 2.70
CA GLN A 115 19.47 -13.16 1.24
C GLN A 115 20.03 -14.48 0.71
N PRO A 116 19.60 -14.95 -0.47
CA PRO A 116 18.50 -14.43 -1.29
C PRO A 116 17.12 -14.75 -0.70
N PHE A 117 16.09 -13.97 -1.10
CA PHE A 117 14.71 -14.17 -0.63
C PHE A 117 13.66 -13.83 -1.70
N LEU A 118 12.43 -14.31 -1.46
CA LEU A 118 11.20 -13.87 -2.11
C LEU A 118 10.25 -13.38 -1.04
N ALA A 119 9.64 -12.22 -1.25
CA ALA A 119 8.56 -11.73 -0.40
C ALA A 119 7.39 -11.26 -1.23
N ALA A 120 6.17 -11.45 -0.71
CA ALA A 120 4.95 -11.03 -1.37
C ALA A 120 3.89 -10.59 -0.36
N THR A 121 2.97 -9.72 -0.81
CA THR A 121 1.81 -9.28 -0.02
C THR A 121 0.66 -8.89 -0.93
N SER A 122 -0.55 -8.86 -0.39
CA SER A 122 -1.73 -8.29 -1.04
C SER A 122 -2.08 -6.97 -0.39
N LEU A 123 -2.04 -5.89 -1.16
CA LEU A 123 -2.30 -4.52 -0.73
C LEU A 123 -3.63 -4.01 -1.27
N ARG A 124 -4.54 -3.58 -0.37
CA ARG A 124 -5.69 -2.75 -0.70
C ARG A 124 -5.36 -1.31 -0.26
N TYR A 125 -5.27 -0.41 -1.22
CA TYR A 125 -4.99 1.00 -0.99
C TYR A 125 -5.49 1.85 -2.15
N THR A 126 -6.04 3.03 -1.84
CA THR A 126 -6.51 4.00 -2.84
C THR A 126 -5.81 5.34 -2.59
N PRO A 127 -4.69 5.62 -3.26
CA PRO A 127 -4.00 6.90 -3.12
C PRO A 127 -4.87 8.03 -3.67
N VAL A 128 -4.83 9.21 -3.06
CA VAL A 128 -5.58 10.41 -3.46
C VAL A 128 -4.65 11.45 -4.08
N THR A 129 -3.39 11.48 -3.63
CA THR A 129 -2.37 12.42 -4.12
C THR A 129 -1.09 11.69 -4.53
N GLU A 130 -0.20 12.38 -5.23
CA GLU A 130 1.13 11.86 -5.63
C GLU A 130 2.07 11.61 -4.43
N HIS A 131 1.72 12.15 -3.27
CA HIS A 131 2.46 11.97 -2.03
C HIS A 131 1.94 10.79 -1.18
N ASP A 132 0.77 10.28 -1.52
CA ASP A 132 0.21 9.12 -0.86
C ASP A 132 0.89 7.86 -1.39
N PHE A 133 1.34 7.02 -0.47
CA PHE A 133 2.01 5.79 -0.81
C PHE A 133 1.66 4.69 0.19
N ALA A 134 1.49 3.48 -0.30
CA ALA A 134 1.48 2.27 0.52
C ALA A 134 2.11 1.09 -0.24
N GLY A 135 2.83 0.24 0.50
CA GLY A 135 3.49 -0.91 -0.09
C GLY A 135 4.54 -1.53 0.81
N MET A 136 5.56 -2.09 0.18
CA MET A 136 6.74 -2.63 0.83
C MET A 136 7.86 -1.60 0.90
N ALA A 137 8.72 -1.72 1.90
CA ALA A 137 9.95 -0.95 2.02
C ALA A 137 11.13 -1.89 2.25
N LEU A 138 12.21 -1.63 1.56
CA LEU A 138 13.54 -2.15 1.82
C LEU A 138 14.35 -0.99 2.42
N TYR A 139 14.73 -1.14 3.67
CA TYR A 139 15.31 -0.07 4.45
C TYR A 139 16.67 -0.47 5.01
N THR A 140 17.70 0.29 4.72
CA THR A 140 19.02 0.16 5.32
C THR A 140 19.22 1.30 6.29
N ASP A 141 19.04 2.53 5.82
CA ASP A 141 19.03 3.76 6.61
C ASP A 141 18.24 4.88 5.89
N ALA A 142 18.24 6.08 6.47
CA ALA A 142 17.53 7.22 5.88
C ALA A 142 18.14 7.70 4.54
N ALA A 143 19.39 7.33 4.21
CA ALA A 143 20.06 7.70 2.97
C ALA A 143 19.91 6.65 1.87
N ASP A 144 19.67 5.38 2.24
CA ASP A 144 19.49 4.28 1.29
C ASP A 144 18.22 3.49 1.60
N THR A 145 17.17 3.77 0.82
CA THR A 145 15.86 3.16 0.94
C THR A 145 15.28 2.84 -0.42
N ILE A 146 14.55 1.73 -0.51
CA ILE A 146 13.74 1.39 -1.68
C ILE A 146 12.32 1.20 -1.22
N ILE A 147 11.36 1.94 -1.78
CA ILE A 147 9.93 1.74 -1.56
C ILE A 147 9.28 1.21 -2.83
N PHE A 148 8.38 0.24 -2.65
CA PHE A 148 7.69 -0.45 -3.74
C PHE A 148 6.22 -0.60 -3.40
N GLY A 149 5.33 0.04 -4.16
CA GLY A 149 3.90 -0.01 -3.86
C GLY A 149 3.06 0.88 -4.76
N LYS A 150 1.88 1.22 -4.24
CA LYS A 150 0.84 1.93 -4.96
C LYS A 150 0.85 3.42 -4.61
N THR A 151 0.74 4.28 -5.62
CA THR A 151 0.69 5.75 -5.52
C THR A 151 0.01 6.35 -6.74
N ILE A 152 -0.01 7.67 -6.84
CA ILE A 152 -0.34 8.42 -8.05
C ILE A 152 0.96 8.92 -8.69
N VAL A 153 1.07 8.79 -10.01
CA VAL A 153 2.16 9.34 -10.83
C VAL A 153 1.53 10.09 -12.00
N ASN A 154 1.86 11.38 -12.14
CA ASN A 154 1.30 12.24 -13.19
C ASN A 154 -0.24 12.22 -13.24
N GLY A 155 -0.89 12.23 -12.07
CA GLY A 155 -2.36 12.20 -11.96
C GLY A 155 -3.01 10.83 -12.20
N HIS A 156 -2.25 9.75 -12.40
CA HIS A 156 -2.75 8.41 -12.66
C HIS A 156 -2.29 7.41 -11.59
N PRO A 157 -3.15 6.45 -11.18
CA PRO A 157 -2.73 5.38 -10.27
C PRO A 157 -1.64 4.54 -10.92
N ALA A 158 -0.63 4.21 -10.13
CA ALA A 158 0.52 3.44 -10.58
C ALA A 158 1.08 2.55 -9.47
N VAL A 159 1.76 1.50 -9.86
CA VAL A 159 2.71 0.79 -9.00
C VAL A 159 4.10 1.34 -9.28
N VAL A 160 4.80 1.76 -8.24
CA VAL A 160 6.08 2.47 -8.32
C VAL A 160 7.15 1.75 -7.52
N VAL A 161 8.38 1.83 -8.01
CA VAL A 161 9.61 1.61 -7.25
C VAL A 161 10.34 2.94 -7.17
N ARG A 162 10.61 3.43 -5.97
CA ARG A 162 11.47 4.60 -5.73
C ARG A 162 12.67 4.17 -4.91
N ARG A 163 13.85 4.32 -5.47
CA ARG A 163 15.11 4.13 -4.76
C ARG A 163 15.70 5.47 -4.40
N ARG A 164 16.04 5.66 -3.15
CA ARG A 164 16.87 6.76 -2.68
C ARG A 164 18.24 6.20 -2.31
N ALA A 165 19.29 6.73 -2.95
CA ALA A 165 20.66 6.39 -2.64
C ALA A 165 21.56 7.61 -2.90
N ASN A 166 22.51 7.89 -1.99
CA ASN A 166 23.48 9.00 -2.13
C ASN A 166 22.81 10.35 -2.42
N GLY A 167 21.66 10.64 -1.79
CA GLY A 167 20.90 11.89 -1.95
C GLY A 167 20.15 12.02 -3.28
N ARG A 168 20.16 10.99 -4.13
CA ARG A 168 19.40 10.94 -5.39
C ARG A 168 18.19 10.01 -5.26
N THR A 169 17.10 10.34 -5.95
CA THR A 169 15.93 9.50 -6.05
C THR A 169 15.74 9.05 -7.50
N GLU A 170 15.72 7.75 -7.71
CA GLU A 170 15.38 7.10 -8.97
C GLU A 170 13.97 6.53 -8.86
N THR A 171 13.18 6.63 -9.93
CA THR A 171 11.80 6.17 -9.95
C THR A 171 11.53 5.36 -11.21
N ALA A 172 11.01 4.15 -11.03
CA ALA A 172 10.41 3.34 -12.08
C ALA A 172 8.93 3.10 -11.73
N PHE A 173 8.04 3.06 -12.71
CA PHE A 173 6.62 2.83 -12.45
C PHE A 173 5.92 2.12 -13.60
N GLN A 174 4.78 1.48 -13.27
CA GLN A 174 3.83 0.91 -14.21
C GLN A 174 2.44 1.52 -13.93
N PRO A 175 1.78 2.14 -14.92
CA PRO A 175 0.44 2.68 -14.74
C PRO A 175 -0.55 1.54 -14.52
N LEU A 176 -1.51 1.77 -13.62
CA LEU A 176 -2.66 0.90 -13.42
C LEU A 176 -3.83 1.36 -14.30
N GLN A 177 -4.66 0.42 -14.74
CA GLN A 177 -5.90 0.74 -15.41
C GLN A 177 -6.86 1.43 -14.43
N GLN A 178 -7.74 2.31 -14.92
CA GLN A 178 -8.64 3.10 -14.07
C GLN A 178 -9.52 2.22 -13.15
N PHE A 179 -9.98 1.06 -13.63
CA PHE A 179 -10.78 0.13 -12.84
C PHE A 179 -9.97 -0.63 -11.78
N GLU A 180 -8.63 -0.61 -11.82
CA GLU A 180 -7.73 -1.24 -10.85
C GLU A 180 -7.42 -0.32 -9.67
N TRP A 181 -7.84 0.94 -9.72
CA TRP A 181 -7.56 1.93 -8.69
C TRP A 181 -7.98 1.46 -7.30
N CYS A 182 -9.23 1.02 -7.14
CA CYS A 182 -9.78 0.57 -5.86
C CYS A 182 -9.56 -0.93 -5.59
N ARG A 183 -8.97 -1.67 -6.54
CA ARG A 183 -8.74 -3.11 -6.37
C ARG A 183 -7.44 -3.39 -5.63
N PRO A 184 -7.37 -4.53 -4.92
CA PRO A 184 -6.12 -4.99 -4.37
C PRO A 184 -5.10 -5.24 -5.48
N VAL A 185 -3.84 -4.89 -5.20
CA VAL A 185 -2.69 -5.31 -6.01
C VAL A 185 -1.83 -6.26 -5.18
N TRP A 186 -1.27 -7.25 -5.84
CA TRP A 186 -0.27 -8.12 -5.24
C TRP A 186 1.10 -7.60 -5.60
N LEU A 187 1.94 -7.48 -4.60
CA LEU A 187 3.32 -7.00 -4.71
C LEU A 187 4.27 -8.15 -4.43
N ARG A 188 5.33 -8.27 -5.23
CA ARG A 188 6.37 -9.30 -5.05
C ARG A 188 7.75 -8.70 -5.22
N VAL A 189 8.61 -9.01 -4.27
CA VAL A 189 10.03 -8.68 -4.27
C VAL A 189 10.83 -9.97 -4.40
N LYS A 190 11.84 -9.98 -5.29
CA LYS A 190 12.81 -11.07 -5.40
C LYS A 190 14.21 -10.50 -5.24
N ALA A 191 14.91 -10.93 -4.22
CA ALA A 191 16.29 -10.56 -3.99
C ALA A 191 17.23 -11.72 -4.30
N TYR A 192 18.29 -11.44 -5.03
CA TYR A 192 19.34 -12.37 -5.39
C TYR A 192 20.70 -11.72 -5.06
N SER A 193 21.41 -12.25 -4.07
CA SER A 193 22.68 -11.70 -3.60
C SER A 193 22.59 -10.20 -3.28
N ASP A 194 23.04 -9.37 -4.19
CA ASP A 194 23.19 -7.91 -4.09
C ASP A 194 22.21 -7.14 -4.99
N GLU A 195 21.24 -7.83 -5.60
CA GLU A 195 20.26 -7.23 -6.48
C GLU A 195 18.83 -7.60 -6.08
N VAL A 196 17.89 -6.69 -6.36
CA VAL A 196 16.46 -6.90 -6.12
C VAL A 196 15.63 -6.53 -7.34
N SER A 197 14.57 -7.30 -7.58
CA SER A 197 13.59 -7.09 -8.64
C SER A 197 12.18 -7.04 -8.08
N PHE A 198 11.33 -6.21 -8.70
CA PHE A 198 10.00 -5.86 -8.22
C PHE A 198 8.93 -6.18 -9.26
N PHE A 199 7.88 -6.86 -8.83
CA PHE A 199 6.79 -7.31 -9.70
C PHE A 199 5.46 -7.04 -9.03
N TYR A 200 4.43 -6.72 -9.82
CA TYR A 200 3.06 -6.62 -9.33
C TYR A 200 2.11 -7.51 -10.14
N SER A 201 0.94 -7.76 -9.54
CA SER A 201 -0.15 -8.48 -10.17
C SER A 201 -1.48 -7.84 -9.81
N THR A 202 -2.41 -7.75 -10.76
CA THR A 202 -3.79 -7.29 -10.58
C THR A 202 -4.80 -8.43 -10.66
N ASN A 203 -4.34 -9.67 -10.84
CA ASN A 203 -5.14 -10.88 -11.00
C ASN A 203 -4.79 -11.96 -9.96
N ASN A 204 -4.60 -11.55 -8.70
CA ASN A 204 -4.35 -12.42 -7.56
C ASN A 204 -3.09 -13.30 -7.72
N GLY A 205 -2.03 -12.75 -8.32
CA GLY A 205 -0.77 -13.46 -8.47
C GLY A 205 -0.72 -14.46 -9.64
N SER A 206 -1.76 -14.53 -10.47
CA SER A 206 -1.78 -15.45 -11.62
C SER A 206 -0.76 -15.06 -12.69
N THR A 207 -0.57 -13.77 -12.90
CA THR A 207 0.50 -13.22 -13.76
C THR A 207 1.21 -12.08 -13.05
N TRP A 208 2.49 -11.89 -13.36
CA TRP A 208 3.34 -10.90 -12.73
C TRP A 208 3.97 -9.99 -13.77
N THR A 209 3.81 -8.69 -13.58
CA THR A 209 4.39 -7.64 -14.42
C THR A 209 5.59 -7.04 -13.71
N PRO A 210 6.76 -6.96 -14.34
CA PRO A 210 7.92 -6.31 -13.76
C PRO A 210 7.71 -4.79 -13.70
N VAL A 211 8.16 -4.18 -12.60
CA VAL A 211 8.23 -2.71 -12.43
C VAL A 211 9.65 -2.24 -12.55
N ALA A 212 10.57 -2.93 -11.89
CA ALA A 212 11.99 -2.67 -11.96
C ALA A 212 12.78 -3.97 -11.70
N ASN A 213 13.95 -4.10 -12.30
CA ASN A 213 14.82 -5.27 -12.18
C ASN A 213 16.24 -4.84 -11.87
N ASN A 214 16.98 -5.74 -11.20
CA ASN A 214 18.43 -5.62 -10.96
C ASN A 214 18.83 -4.31 -10.29
N ILE A 215 18.01 -3.87 -9.32
CA ILE A 215 18.35 -2.71 -8.50
C ILE A 215 19.35 -3.18 -7.43
N PRO A 216 20.49 -2.52 -7.26
CA PRO A 216 21.42 -2.83 -6.19
C PRO A 216 20.75 -2.83 -4.82
N LEU A 217 20.94 -3.90 -4.05
CA LEU A 217 20.43 -4.08 -2.71
C LEU A 217 21.58 -3.98 -1.71
N PRO A 218 21.61 -2.94 -0.85
CA PRO A 218 22.63 -2.81 0.17
C PRO A 218 22.63 -3.99 1.15
N PRO A 219 23.79 -4.34 1.74
CA PRO A 219 23.84 -5.27 2.87
C PRO A 219 23.03 -4.70 4.06
N ASP A 220 22.64 -5.56 4.98
CA ASP A 220 21.93 -5.20 6.21
C ASP A 220 20.56 -4.51 5.98
N THR A 221 20.03 -4.64 4.77
CA THR A 221 18.68 -4.17 4.44
C THR A 221 17.63 -4.98 5.16
N ILE A 222 16.67 -4.32 5.79
CA ILE A 222 15.45 -4.95 6.35
C ILE A 222 14.27 -4.73 5.41
N LEU A 223 13.29 -5.63 5.47
CA LEU A 223 12.10 -5.60 4.63
C LEU A 223 10.86 -5.38 5.49
N GLY A 224 9.94 -4.53 5.05
CA GLY A 224 8.71 -4.26 5.79
C GLY A 224 7.56 -3.76 4.95
N LEU A 225 6.46 -3.46 5.66
CA LEU A 225 5.25 -2.85 5.13
C LEU A 225 5.22 -1.38 5.58
N TYR A 226 4.88 -0.49 4.66
CA TYR A 226 5.03 0.95 4.85
C TYR A 226 3.89 1.74 4.20
N THR A 227 3.48 2.81 4.84
CA THR A 227 2.56 3.80 4.26
C THR A 227 2.94 5.22 4.66
N THR A 228 2.62 6.19 3.81
CA THR A 228 2.80 7.63 4.07
C THR A 228 1.79 8.45 3.30
N THR A 229 1.54 9.67 3.76
CA THR A 229 0.74 10.68 3.08
C THR A 229 1.39 12.06 3.22
N ASN A 230 0.98 13.02 2.41
CA ASN A 230 1.33 14.44 2.58
C ASN A 230 0.14 15.29 3.04
N THR A 231 -1.01 14.67 3.26
CA THR A 231 -2.18 15.37 3.80
C THR A 231 -2.11 15.39 5.32
N ARG A 232 -2.14 16.61 5.89
CA ARG A 232 -2.33 16.87 7.33
C ARG A 232 -3.81 16.85 7.65
#